data_52806be0e660cd7d7655dddf3a31e70c
#
_entry.id   52806be0e660cd7d7655dddf3a31e70c
#
_cell.length_a   1.000
_cell.length_b   1.000
_cell.length_c   1.000
_cell.angle_alpha   90.00
_cell.angle_beta   90.00
_cell.angle_gamma   90.00
#
_symmetry.space_group_name_H-M   'P 1'
#
loop_
_entity.id
_entity.type
_entity.pdbx_description
1 polymer ?
#
loop_
_entity_poly.entity_id
_entity_poly.type
_entity_poly.pdbx_seq_one_letter_code
_entity_poly.pdbx_strand_id
1 'polypeptide(L)'
;MKKLLYVLFMLVPVSVLAAGGGNVHLDSADIDLDDQASLQRGAKYFANYCLNCHSAKYMRYQSMTALGLTEDQIRDNLMFPGDKVGELMNIAMSTEDGEKWFGAPPPDLTLVARLRGEDWLYTYLRSFYEDESRPLGVNNVVFPSVGMPHVLWELQGTQRAVWEETEGADGKPHKELKGLELVEPGTMSPEEYDQMSRD
;
A
#
# COMPACT_ATOMS: atom_id res chain seq x y z
N MET A 1 27.99 58.39 20.12
CA MET A 1 28.57 57.03 20.20
C MET A 1 27.44 56.03 20.11
N LYS A 2 27.22 55.52 18.95
CA LYS A 2 26.13 54.52 18.67
C LYS A 2 26.64 53.14 19.01
N LYS A 3 26.08 52.49 20.01
CA LYS A 3 26.37 51.09 20.34
C LYS A 3 25.58 50.21 19.36
N LEU A 4 26.29 49.56 18.44
CA LEU A 4 25.73 48.57 17.51
C LEU A 4 25.56 47.24 18.25
N LEU A 5 24.33 46.87 18.50
CA LEU A 5 23.99 45.60 19.13
C LEU A 5 23.91 44.51 18.02
N TYR A 6 24.93 43.65 17.93
CA TYR A 6 24.89 42.48 17.03
C TYR A 6 24.10 41.37 17.72
N VAL A 7 22.89 41.17 17.27
CA VAL A 7 22.11 39.95 17.62
C VAL A 7 22.64 38.83 16.73
N LEU A 8 23.51 38.00 17.32
CA LEU A 8 23.96 36.76 16.69
C LEU A 8 22.80 35.74 16.78
N PHE A 9 22.05 35.63 15.68
CA PHE A 9 21.01 34.59 15.55
C PHE A 9 21.74 33.24 15.38
N MET A 10 21.87 32.47 16.46
CA MET A 10 22.31 31.08 16.38
C MET A 10 21.26 30.29 15.59
N LEU A 11 21.56 29.98 14.34
CA LEU A 11 20.88 28.95 13.55
C LEU A 11 21.17 27.59 14.21
N VAL A 12 20.31 27.20 15.13
CA VAL A 12 20.28 25.82 15.61
C VAL A 12 19.67 24.98 14.47
N PRO A 13 20.38 24.00 13.90
CA PRO A 13 19.77 23.09 12.94
C PRO A 13 18.71 22.29 13.68
N VAL A 14 17.43 22.60 13.44
CA VAL A 14 16.32 21.75 13.83
C VAL A 14 16.43 20.54 12.92
N SER A 15 16.99 19.45 13.45
CA SER A 15 16.88 18.15 12.80
C SER A 15 15.40 17.77 12.79
N VAL A 16 14.74 17.99 11.66
CA VAL A 16 13.42 17.43 11.39
C VAL A 16 13.64 15.93 11.33
N LEU A 17 13.39 15.24 12.44
CA LEU A 17 13.18 13.81 12.42
C LEU A 17 11.92 13.61 11.60
N ALA A 18 12.12 13.27 10.33
CA ALA A 18 11.03 12.75 9.51
C ALA A 18 10.45 11.57 10.30
N ALA A 19 9.18 11.66 10.67
CA ALA A 19 8.43 10.55 11.25
C ALA A 19 8.30 9.47 10.16
N GLY A 20 9.40 8.80 9.86
CA GLY A 20 9.43 7.53 9.17
C GLY A 20 8.92 6.50 10.15
N GLY A 21 7.94 5.71 9.73
CA GLY A 21 7.35 4.63 10.52
C GLY A 21 8.45 3.82 11.20
N GLY A 22 8.16 3.34 12.43
CA GLY A 22 9.10 2.59 13.26
C GLY A 22 9.80 1.50 12.43
N ASN A 23 10.91 0.98 12.96
CA ASN A 23 11.74 -0.10 12.37
C ASN A 23 10.92 -1.39 12.12
N VAL A 24 9.96 -1.32 11.20
CA VAL A 24 9.22 -2.49 10.75
C VAL A 24 10.12 -3.21 9.75
N HIS A 25 10.35 -4.50 10.00
CA HIS A 25 11.03 -5.35 9.04
C HIS A 25 10.17 -5.44 7.77
N LEU A 26 10.79 -5.19 6.61
CA LEU A 26 10.16 -5.39 5.32
C LEU A 26 10.63 -6.73 4.74
N ASP A 27 9.68 -7.52 4.28
CA ASP A 27 9.98 -8.78 3.58
C ASP A 27 10.45 -8.46 2.16
N SER A 28 11.42 -9.23 1.65
CA SER A 28 11.86 -9.06 0.27
C SER A 28 10.81 -9.58 -0.72
N ALA A 29 10.44 -8.74 -1.67
CA ALA A 29 9.49 -9.11 -2.72
C ALA A 29 10.13 -10.02 -3.78
N ASP A 30 11.43 -9.85 -4.04
CA ASP A 30 12.20 -10.61 -5.06
C ASP A 30 11.49 -10.62 -6.42
N ILE A 31 11.10 -9.43 -6.91
CA ILE A 31 10.34 -9.26 -8.15
C ILE A 31 11.26 -9.50 -9.36
N ASP A 32 10.78 -10.31 -10.31
CA ASP A 32 11.40 -10.50 -11.62
C ASP A 32 10.63 -9.72 -12.68
N LEU A 33 11.21 -8.62 -13.16
CA LEU A 33 10.60 -7.78 -14.20
C LEU A 33 10.66 -8.42 -15.61
N ASP A 34 11.36 -9.52 -15.79
CA ASP A 34 11.43 -10.27 -17.04
C ASP A 34 10.37 -11.41 -17.08
N ASP A 35 9.77 -11.77 -15.94
CA ASP A 35 8.64 -12.71 -15.89
C ASP A 35 7.34 -12.03 -16.32
N GLN A 36 7.11 -11.99 -17.61
CA GLN A 36 5.89 -11.41 -18.19
C GLN A 36 4.61 -12.09 -17.68
N ALA A 37 4.64 -13.38 -17.37
CA ALA A 37 3.46 -14.07 -16.88
C ALA A 37 3.08 -13.59 -15.47
N SER A 38 4.05 -13.36 -14.61
CA SER A 38 3.87 -12.72 -13.30
C SER A 38 3.29 -11.31 -13.45
N LEU A 39 3.92 -10.48 -14.28
CA LEU A 39 3.46 -9.11 -14.51
C LEU A 39 2.03 -9.03 -15.10
N GLN A 40 1.64 -9.98 -15.95
CA GLN A 40 0.27 -10.06 -16.48
C GLN A 40 -0.74 -10.46 -15.40
N ARG A 41 -0.37 -11.40 -14.49
CA ARG A 41 -1.22 -11.73 -13.33
C ARG A 41 -1.36 -10.53 -12.41
N GLY A 42 -0.27 -9.82 -12.12
CA GLY A 42 -0.29 -8.58 -11.34
C GLY A 42 -1.18 -7.51 -11.95
N ALA A 43 -1.10 -7.31 -13.28
CA ALA A 43 -1.99 -6.39 -13.99
C ALA A 43 -3.48 -6.76 -13.82
N LYS A 44 -3.80 -8.07 -13.85
CA LYS A 44 -5.16 -8.57 -13.59
C LYS A 44 -5.61 -8.25 -12.16
N TYR A 45 -4.79 -8.51 -11.15
CA TYR A 45 -5.15 -8.18 -9.76
C TYR A 45 -5.28 -6.67 -9.54
N PHE A 46 -4.38 -5.89 -10.12
CA PHE A 46 -4.45 -4.43 -10.06
C PHE A 46 -5.76 -3.90 -10.66
N ALA A 47 -6.14 -4.37 -11.85
CA ALA A 47 -7.36 -3.94 -12.51
C ALA A 47 -8.63 -4.35 -11.72
N ASN A 48 -8.65 -5.54 -11.11
CA ASN A 48 -9.82 -6.06 -10.42
C ASN A 48 -9.99 -5.55 -8.99
N TYR A 49 -8.90 -5.31 -8.26
CA TYR A 49 -8.95 -4.96 -6.83
C TYR A 49 -8.54 -3.51 -6.56
N CYS A 50 -7.54 -2.97 -7.26
CA CYS A 50 -7.01 -1.63 -6.95
C CYS A 50 -7.72 -0.52 -7.71
N LEU A 51 -7.99 -0.70 -9.02
CA LEU A 51 -8.65 0.29 -9.88
C LEU A 51 -10.12 0.57 -9.54
N ASN A 52 -10.69 -0.13 -8.58
CA ASN A 52 -12.01 0.21 -8.06
C ASN A 52 -11.99 1.49 -7.20
N CYS A 53 -10.86 1.75 -6.54
CA CYS A 53 -10.70 2.87 -5.61
C CYS A 53 -9.53 3.79 -5.95
N HIS A 54 -8.50 3.30 -6.65
CA HIS A 54 -7.28 4.03 -6.94
C HIS A 54 -7.10 4.27 -8.42
N SER A 55 -6.93 5.52 -8.83
CA SER A 55 -6.47 5.84 -10.17
C SER A 55 -4.97 5.60 -10.32
N ALA A 56 -4.53 5.32 -11.53
CA ALA A 56 -3.17 5.52 -12.01
C ALA A 56 -3.22 6.57 -13.14
N LYS A 57 -3.55 7.80 -12.76
CA LYS A 57 -3.97 8.89 -13.67
C LYS A 57 -2.91 9.38 -14.66
N TYR A 58 -1.65 8.97 -14.49
CA TYR A 58 -0.57 9.26 -15.43
C TYR A 58 -0.20 8.03 -16.29
N MET A 59 -0.91 6.91 -16.11
CA MET A 59 -0.76 5.70 -16.93
C MET A 59 -1.92 5.59 -17.93
N ARG A 60 -1.63 5.08 -19.11
CA ARG A 60 -2.65 4.68 -20.09
C ARG A 60 -2.78 3.17 -20.09
N TYR A 61 -3.97 2.66 -20.36
CA TYR A 61 -4.16 1.22 -20.51
C TYR A 61 -3.23 0.63 -21.57
N GLN A 62 -2.96 1.37 -22.65
CA GLN A 62 -2.01 0.97 -23.70
C GLN A 62 -0.61 0.65 -23.16
N SER A 63 -0.19 1.20 -22.03
CA SER A 63 1.11 0.88 -21.41
C SER A 63 1.25 -0.60 -21.06
N MET A 64 0.13 -1.32 -20.86
CA MET A 64 0.13 -2.76 -20.57
C MET A 64 0.54 -3.62 -21.76
N THR A 65 0.64 -3.04 -22.98
CA THR A 65 1.24 -3.77 -24.13
C THR A 65 2.70 -4.13 -23.88
N ALA A 66 3.40 -3.37 -23.02
CA ALA A 66 4.76 -3.71 -22.59
C ALA A 66 4.84 -5.03 -21.82
N LEU A 67 3.71 -5.51 -21.29
CA LEU A 67 3.59 -6.81 -20.62
C LEU A 67 3.31 -7.96 -21.63
N GLY A 68 3.43 -7.72 -22.92
CA GLY A 68 3.13 -8.70 -23.97
C GLY A 68 1.64 -8.92 -24.23
N LEU A 69 0.76 -8.07 -23.71
CA LEU A 69 -0.68 -8.11 -23.96
C LEU A 69 -1.04 -7.38 -25.26
N THR A 70 -1.99 -7.90 -26.03
CA THR A 70 -2.58 -7.18 -27.15
C THR A 70 -3.57 -6.12 -26.67
N GLU A 71 -3.86 -5.12 -27.50
CA GLU A 71 -4.87 -4.10 -27.18
C GLU A 71 -6.26 -4.71 -26.96
N ASP A 72 -6.61 -5.74 -27.71
CA ASP A 72 -7.87 -6.47 -27.53
C ASP A 72 -7.91 -7.18 -26.17
N GLN A 73 -6.83 -7.85 -25.77
CA GLN A 73 -6.75 -8.49 -24.44
C GLN A 73 -6.86 -7.47 -23.32
N ILE A 74 -6.22 -6.30 -23.45
CA ILE A 74 -6.30 -5.22 -22.47
C ILE A 74 -7.74 -4.71 -22.39
N ARG A 75 -8.36 -4.39 -23.52
CA ARG A 75 -9.73 -3.87 -23.57
C ARG A 75 -10.73 -4.84 -22.96
N ASP A 76 -10.65 -6.11 -23.34
CA ASP A 76 -11.65 -7.10 -23.00
C ASP A 76 -11.50 -7.64 -21.57
N ASN A 77 -10.33 -7.48 -20.92
CA ASN A 77 -10.06 -8.10 -19.63
C ASN A 77 -9.60 -7.14 -18.52
N LEU A 78 -9.11 -5.93 -18.85
CA LEU A 78 -8.49 -5.04 -17.87
C LEU A 78 -9.10 -3.63 -17.86
N MET A 79 -9.98 -3.30 -18.82
CA MET A 79 -10.59 -1.98 -18.93
C MET A 79 -12.06 -2.04 -18.53
N PHE A 80 -12.36 -1.87 -17.23
CA PHE A 80 -13.76 -1.84 -16.79
C PHE A 80 -14.43 -0.48 -16.95
N PRO A 81 -13.74 0.66 -16.69
CA PRO A 81 -14.36 1.99 -16.77
C PRO A 81 -14.09 2.73 -18.10
N GLY A 82 -13.44 2.12 -19.11
CA GLY A 82 -13.04 2.82 -20.33
C GLY A 82 -13.35 2.04 -21.61
N ASP A 83 -13.33 2.74 -22.76
CA ASP A 83 -13.62 2.17 -24.07
C ASP A 83 -12.38 2.08 -24.97
N LYS A 84 -11.37 2.92 -24.75
CA LYS A 84 -10.20 3.02 -25.63
C LYS A 84 -8.91 2.82 -24.85
N VAL A 85 -8.04 1.93 -25.30
CA VAL A 85 -6.74 1.64 -24.65
C VAL A 85 -5.84 2.88 -24.48
N GLY A 86 -6.05 3.93 -25.28
CA GLY A 86 -5.37 5.21 -25.13
C GLY A 86 -5.85 6.06 -23.93
N GLU A 87 -6.94 5.68 -23.25
CA GLU A 87 -7.44 6.40 -22.08
C GLU A 87 -6.52 6.22 -20.87
N LEU A 88 -6.56 7.23 -19.98
CA LEU A 88 -5.86 7.16 -18.71
C LEU A 88 -6.60 6.23 -17.74
N MET A 89 -5.85 5.59 -16.85
CA MET A 89 -6.38 4.65 -15.85
C MET A 89 -7.03 5.40 -14.69
N ASN A 90 -8.16 6.05 -14.98
CA ASN A 90 -8.95 6.79 -13.99
C ASN A 90 -10.09 5.94 -13.46
N ILE A 91 -10.51 6.24 -12.24
CA ILE A 91 -11.68 5.65 -11.58
C ILE A 91 -12.87 6.60 -11.62
N ALA A 92 -14.07 6.07 -11.41
CA ALA A 92 -15.30 6.85 -11.33
C ALA A 92 -15.49 7.58 -9.99
N MET A 93 -14.83 7.08 -8.91
CA MET A 93 -14.91 7.69 -7.59
C MET A 93 -14.33 9.11 -7.60
N SER A 94 -15.12 10.09 -7.17
CA SER A 94 -14.63 11.46 -6.98
C SER A 94 -13.75 11.56 -5.72
N THR A 95 -12.89 12.58 -5.67
CA THR A 95 -12.11 12.89 -4.47
C THR A 95 -13.01 13.12 -3.26
N GLU A 96 -14.14 13.81 -3.46
CA GLU A 96 -15.12 14.12 -2.43
C GLU A 96 -15.81 12.86 -1.86
N ASP A 97 -16.19 11.93 -2.74
CA ASP A 97 -16.75 10.64 -2.32
C ASP A 97 -15.73 9.81 -1.55
N GLY A 98 -14.49 9.76 -2.03
CA GLY A 98 -13.41 9.06 -1.36
C GLY A 98 -13.15 9.61 0.05
N GLU A 99 -13.13 10.93 0.20
CA GLU A 99 -12.99 11.59 1.50
C GLU A 99 -14.16 11.26 2.43
N LYS A 100 -15.38 11.30 1.90
CA LYS A 100 -16.59 10.99 2.67
C LYS A 100 -16.66 9.55 3.15
N TRP A 101 -16.21 8.60 2.33
CA TRP A 101 -16.35 7.17 2.63
C TRP A 101 -15.18 6.63 3.47
N PHE A 102 -13.98 7.15 3.28
CA PHE A 102 -12.76 6.61 3.89
C PHE A 102 -12.04 7.59 4.83
N GLY A 103 -12.55 8.82 4.97
CA GLY A 103 -11.92 9.88 5.76
C GLY A 103 -10.77 10.59 5.03
N ALA A 104 -10.32 10.05 3.90
CA ALA A 104 -9.36 10.65 2.97
C ALA A 104 -9.56 10.01 1.58
N PRO A 105 -9.34 10.73 0.48
CA PRO A 105 -9.43 10.15 -0.84
C PRO A 105 -8.32 9.12 -1.04
N PRO A 106 -8.62 7.95 -1.66
CA PRO A 106 -7.58 6.98 -2.02
C PRO A 106 -6.51 7.64 -2.90
N PRO A 107 -5.21 7.46 -2.57
CA PRO A 107 -4.13 8.08 -3.34
C PRO A 107 -4.03 7.50 -4.75
N ASP A 108 -3.52 8.30 -5.68
CA ASP A 108 -3.14 7.84 -7.02
C ASP A 108 -1.93 6.90 -6.93
N LEU A 109 -1.98 5.76 -7.62
CA LEU A 109 -0.96 4.72 -7.53
C LEU A 109 0.12 4.78 -8.63
N THR A 110 0.08 5.74 -9.56
CA THR A 110 1.03 5.83 -10.68
C THR A 110 2.49 5.72 -10.25
N LEU A 111 2.86 6.36 -9.14
CA LEU A 111 4.24 6.45 -8.68
C LEU A 111 4.48 5.76 -7.33
N VAL A 112 3.50 5.05 -6.79
CA VAL A 112 3.59 4.50 -5.43
C VAL A 112 4.70 3.47 -5.30
N ALA A 113 4.91 2.61 -6.29
CA ALA A 113 5.98 1.63 -6.30
C ALA A 113 7.37 2.28 -6.29
N ARG A 114 7.55 3.40 -7.01
CA ARG A 114 8.80 4.18 -6.98
C ARG A 114 9.01 4.91 -5.65
N LEU A 115 7.92 5.36 -5.03
CA LEU A 115 7.97 6.13 -3.78
C LEU A 115 8.23 5.24 -2.56
N ARG A 116 7.57 4.09 -2.51
CA ARG A 116 7.60 3.19 -1.36
C ARG A 116 8.58 2.04 -1.51
N GLY A 117 8.82 1.58 -2.72
CA GLY A 117 9.56 0.37 -3.05
C GLY A 117 8.67 -0.88 -3.05
N GLU A 118 9.15 -1.91 -3.73
CA GLU A 118 8.48 -3.20 -3.88
C GLU A 118 8.34 -3.94 -2.55
N ASP A 119 9.38 -4.00 -1.74
CA ASP A 119 9.38 -4.67 -0.44
C ASP A 119 8.34 -4.07 0.51
N TRP A 120 8.19 -2.73 0.48
CA TRP A 120 7.19 -2.05 1.27
C TRP A 120 5.76 -2.43 0.82
N LEU A 121 5.50 -2.44 -0.49
CA LEU A 121 4.19 -2.80 -1.03
C LEU A 121 3.86 -4.27 -0.76
N TYR A 122 4.82 -5.16 -0.97
CA TYR A 122 4.69 -6.57 -0.69
C TYR A 122 4.36 -6.84 0.78
N THR A 123 5.11 -6.23 1.69
CA THR A 123 4.85 -6.36 3.13
C THR A 123 3.53 -5.70 3.51
N TYR A 124 3.20 -4.54 2.94
CA TYR A 124 1.96 -3.83 3.20
C TYR A 124 0.71 -4.67 2.86
N LEU A 125 0.66 -5.24 1.67
CA LEU A 125 -0.49 -6.04 1.22
C LEU A 125 -0.71 -7.29 2.06
N ARG A 126 0.34 -7.82 2.70
CA ARG A 126 0.32 -9.05 3.51
C ARG A 126 0.13 -8.81 5.00
N SER A 127 0.17 -7.57 5.46
CA SER A 127 0.24 -7.25 6.89
C SER A 127 -0.99 -6.53 7.45
N PHE A 128 -2.14 -6.70 6.83
CA PHE A 128 -3.42 -6.31 7.41
C PHE A 128 -3.82 -7.27 8.53
N TYR A 129 -4.40 -6.72 9.60
CA TYR A 129 -4.91 -7.48 10.74
C TYR A 129 -6.18 -6.86 11.30
N GLU A 130 -6.99 -7.66 11.97
CA GLU A 130 -8.21 -7.23 12.65
C GLU A 130 -7.89 -6.27 13.80
N ASP A 131 -8.57 -5.12 13.83
CA ASP A 131 -8.44 -4.10 14.87
C ASP A 131 -9.78 -3.39 15.06
N GLU A 132 -10.54 -3.83 16.04
CA GLU A 132 -11.88 -3.29 16.35
C GLU A 132 -11.85 -1.81 16.77
N SER A 133 -10.68 -1.29 17.15
CA SER A 133 -10.51 0.14 17.48
C SER A 133 -10.54 1.04 16.24
N ARG A 134 -10.42 0.47 15.05
CA ARG A 134 -10.39 1.20 13.78
C ARG A 134 -11.77 1.25 13.11
N PRO A 135 -12.13 2.36 12.45
CA PRO A 135 -13.44 2.53 11.80
C PRO A 135 -13.78 1.43 10.78
N LEU A 136 -12.78 0.88 10.09
CA LEU A 136 -12.93 -0.17 9.09
C LEU A 136 -12.65 -1.58 9.65
N GLY A 137 -12.47 -1.72 10.97
CA GLY A 137 -12.24 -3.00 11.63
C GLY A 137 -10.86 -3.61 11.37
N VAL A 138 -9.97 -2.92 10.67
CA VAL A 138 -8.64 -3.41 10.30
C VAL A 138 -7.56 -2.36 10.51
N ASN A 139 -6.33 -2.82 10.70
CA ASN A 139 -5.13 -2.01 10.75
C ASN A 139 -4.01 -2.68 9.94
N ASN A 140 -2.86 -2.04 9.82
CA ASN A 140 -1.73 -2.55 9.04
C ASN A 140 -0.42 -2.35 9.80
N VAL A 141 0.46 -3.35 9.75
CA VAL A 141 1.75 -3.34 10.45
C VAL A 141 2.69 -2.28 9.89
N VAL A 142 2.76 -2.19 8.56
CA VAL A 142 3.68 -1.28 7.85
C VAL A 142 3.15 0.14 7.82
N PHE A 143 1.84 0.29 7.84
CA PHE A 143 1.18 1.59 7.83
C PHE A 143 0.12 1.69 8.93
N PRO A 144 0.54 1.91 10.19
CA PRO A 144 -0.38 2.02 11.32
C PRO A 144 -1.42 3.11 11.13
N SER A 145 -2.62 2.84 11.63
CA SER A 145 -3.79 3.73 11.46
C SER A 145 -4.25 3.89 10.01
N VAL A 146 -4.05 2.84 9.20
CA VAL A 146 -4.46 2.82 7.80
C VAL A 146 -5.94 3.17 7.63
N GLY A 147 -6.24 3.99 6.61
CA GLY A 147 -7.60 4.31 6.20
C GLY A 147 -8.14 3.41 5.07
N MET A 148 -7.28 2.59 4.47
CA MET A 148 -7.66 1.62 3.44
C MET A 148 -8.24 0.36 4.10
N PRO A 149 -9.39 -0.17 3.65
CA PRO A 149 -9.87 -1.47 4.08
C PRO A 149 -8.96 -2.59 3.55
N HIS A 150 -9.01 -3.76 4.16
CA HIS A 150 -8.33 -4.94 3.63
C HIS A 150 -9.08 -5.50 2.41
N VAL A 151 -8.86 -4.93 1.23
CA VAL A 151 -9.62 -5.26 0.00
C VAL A 151 -9.34 -6.67 -0.53
N LEU A 152 -8.27 -7.31 -0.07
CA LEU A 152 -7.84 -8.65 -0.49
C LEU A 152 -8.21 -9.74 0.53
N TRP A 153 -9.07 -9.43 1.49
CA TRP A 153 -9.45 -10.36 2.56
C TRP A 153 -10.07 -11.68 2.05
N GLU A 154 -10.80 -11.64 0.95
CA GLU A 154 -11.36 -12.87 0.34
C GLU A 154 -10.26 -13.79 -0.20
N LEU A 155 -9.13 -13.24 -0.59
CA LEU A 155 -7.99 -14.01 -1.09
C LEU A 155 -7.10 -14.49 0.06
N GLN A 156 -6.70 -13.58 0.95
CA GLN A 156 -5.80 -13.86 2.07
C GLN A 156 -6.49 -14.57 3.24
N GLY A 157 -7.72 -14.17 3.54
CA GLY A 157 -8.36 -14.41 4.83
C GLY A 157 -8.13 -13.27 5.81
N THR A 158 -8.55 -13.47 7.07
CA THR A 158 -8.36 -12.48 8.13
C THR A 158 -7.23 -12.90 9.06
N GLN A 159 -6.48 -11.92 9.56
CA GLN A 159 -5.34 -12.14 10.44
C GLN A 159 -5.51 -11.39 11.76
N ARG A 160 -4.92 -11.93 12.81
CA ARG A 160 -4.81 -11.30 14.12
C ARG A 160 -3.36 -10.98 14.43
N ALA A 161 -3.11 -9.79 14.99
CA ALA A 161 -1.79 -9.41 15.46
C ALA A 161 -1.50 -10.07 16.83
N VAL A 162 -0.35 -10.73 16.93
CA VAL A 162 0.18 -11.32 18.16
C VAL A 162 1.16 -10.33 18.80
N TRP A 163 0.80 -9.87 19.99
CA TRP A 163 1.59 -8.89 20.73
C TRP A 163 2.25 -9.54 21.95
N GLU A 164 3.49 -9.19 22.21
CA GLU A 164 4.20 -9.51 23.45
C GLU A 164 4.47 -8.24 24.24
N GLU A 165 4.28 -8.31 25.56
CA GLU A 165 4.68 -7.21 26.44
C GLU A 165 6.16 -7.37 26.79
N THR A 166 6.96 -6.36 26.43
CA THR A 166 8.39 -6.28 26.72
C THR A 166 8.66 -5.06 27.59
N GLU A 167 9.70 -5.11 28.43
CA GLU A 167 10.13 -3.95 29.20
C GLU A 167 11.03 -3.06 28.32
N GLY A 168 10.61 -1.84 28.08
CA GLY A 168 11.38 -0.88 27.31
C GLY A 168 12.62 -0.37 28.07
N ALA A 169 13.52 0.28 27.34
CA ALA A 169 14.72 0.89 27.94
C ALA A 169 14.42 1.95 29.00
N ASP A 170 13.20 2.46 29.04
CA ASP A 170 12.68 3.41 30.04
C ASP A 170 12.01 2.72 31.23
N GLY A 171 12.04 1.39 31.32
CA GLY A 171 11.42 0.59 32.36
C GLY A 171 9.89 0.51 32.31
N LYS A 172 9.29 0.91 31.16
CA LYS A 172 7.84 0.82 30.97
C LYS A 172 7.48 -0.36 30.08
N PRO A 173 6.28 -0.94 30.28
CA PRO A 173 5.81 -1.99 29.39
C PRO A 173 5.55 -1.43 27.99
N HIS A 174 6.12 -2.07 26.97
CA HIS A 174 5.87 -1.84 25.58
C HIS A 174 5.27 -3.09 24.95
N LYS A 175 4.36 -2.89 24.00
CA LYS A 175 3.83 -3.99 23.16
C LYS A 175 4.67 -4.10 21.89
N GLU A 176 5.28 -5.23 21.70
CA GLU A 176 6.03 -5.57 20.49
C GLU A 176 5.24 -6.56 19.67
N LEU A 177 5.10 -6.28 18.36
CA LEU A 177 4.46 -7.22 17.44
C LEU A 177 5.40 -8.41 17.21
N LYS A 178 4.90 -9.62 17.51
CA LYS A 178 5.62 -10.89 17.26
C LYS A 178 5.29 -11.50 15.92
N GLY A 179 4.12 -11.25 15.39
CA GLY A 179 3.69 -11.77 14.10
C GLY A 179 2.21 -11.60 13.87
N LEU A 180 1.77 -12.16 12.76
CA LEU A 180 0.37 -12.25 12.39
C LEU A 180 -0.04 -13.72 12.34
N GLU A 181 -1.22 -14.02 12.86
CA GLU A 181 -1.81 -15.36 12.81
C GLU A 181 -3.08 -15.33 11.96
N LEU A 182 -3.19 -16.26 11.02
CA LEU A 182 -4.39 -16.44 10.21
C LEU A 182 -5.53 -16.92 11.13
N VAL A 183 -6.64 -16.18 11.14
CA VAL A 183 -7.86 -16.49 11.93
C VAL A 183 -8.87 -17.23 11.07
N GLU A 184 -9.17 -16.66 9.90
CA GLU A 184 -10.05 -17.27 8.91
C GLU A 184 -9.32 -17.36 7.58
N PRO A 185 -9.20 -18.54 6.97
CA PRO A 185 -8.52 -18.70 5.69
C PRO A 185 -9.31 -18.05 4.56
N GLY A 186 -8.59 -17.43 3.62
CA GLY A 186 -9.15 -16.97 2.35
C GLY A 186 -9.28 -18.08 1.32
N THR A 187 -9.48 -17.68 0.07
CA THR A 187 -9.60 -18.60 -1.06
C THR A 187 -8.26 -19.08 -1.59
N MET A 188 -7.15 -18.39 -1.25
CA MET A 188 -5.78 -18.74 -1.59
C MET A 188 -5.09 -19.40 -0.40
N SER A 189 -4.16 -20.32 -0.68
CA SER A 189 -3.18 -20.72 0.34
C SER A 189 -2.23 -19.55 0.66
N PRO A 190 -1.54 -19.58 1.81
CA PRO A 190 -0.54 -18.55 2.13
C PRO A 190 0.51 -18.38 1.03
N GLU A 191 0.97 -19.46 0.42
CA GLU A 191 1.96 -19.44 -0.66
C GLU A 191 1.41 -18.83 -1.96
N GLU A 192 0.15 -19.13 -2.29
CA GLU A 192 -0.54 -18.53 -3.44
C GLU A 192 -0.76 -17.04 -3.24
N TYR A 193 -1.12 -16.61 -2.02
CA TYR A 193 -1.28 -15.21 -1.69
C TYR A 193 0.05 -14.45 -1.70
N ASP A 194 1.12 -15.07 -1.20
CA ASP A 194 2.48 -14.53 -1.28
C ASP A 194 2.92 -14.32 -2.73
N GLN A 195 2.64 -15.30 -3.60
CA GLN A 195 2.94 -15.16 -5.03
C GLN A 195 2.11 -14.05 -5.68
N MET A 196 0.81 -14.00 -5.40
CA MET A 196 -0.09 -12.95 -5.90
C MET A 196 0.38 -11.55 -5.47
N SER A 197 0.88 -11.42 -4.25
CA SER A 197 1.40 -10.15 -3.73
C SER A 197 2.73 -9.72 -4.37
N ARG A 198 3.50 -10.68 -4.93
CA ARG A 198 4.72 -10.41 -5.73
C ARG A 198 4.40 -10.07 -7.18
N ASP A 199 3.36 -10.70 -7.74
CA ASP A 199 2.90 -10.46 -9.11
C ASP A 199 2.48 -8.98 -9.31
#